data_c7f6f38bbd5be20e8efc69733732add9
#
_entry.id   c7f6f38bbd5be20e8efc69733732add9
#
_cell.length_a   1.000
_cell.length_b   1.000
_cell.length_c   1.000
_cell.angle_alpha   90.00
_cell.angle_beta   90.00
_cell.angle_gamma   90.00
#
_symmetry.space_group_name_H-M   'P 1'
#
loop_
_entity.id
_entity.type
_entity.pdbx_description
1 polymer ?
#
loop_
_entity_poly.entity_id
_entity_poly.type
_entity_poly.pdbx_seq_one_letter_code
_entity_poly.pdbx_strand_id
1 'polypeptide(L)'
;VESKSDKFKEGDEIIQTGWRVGEIFYGGYSQYAKVDSNFLVKKPKEITPRQAMMLGTAGLTAIQCAFTTKQTREILLLGEKVNDVIVTGASGGVGSIAVMILSKLGCNVTAATTKPNEEYLKSLGAKNVIKSSDLDKEARPLDKGLYDGAVDTVGGNILANILTHIKPSGIVAACGNASSIKLNTTVMPFIIRGVKLWGIDSVSVSIKRRNFLWGEMNKLVDFNLLDKSIKEISLNQLLDEYPKMLEGKTSGRYIINLNK
;
A
#
# COMPACT_ATOMS: atom_id res chain seq x y z
N VAL A 1 -3.41 -2.05 -27.56
CA VAL A 1 -2.34 -1.06 -27.71
C VAL A 1 -2.08 -0.82 -29.19
N GLU A 2 -2.23 0.42 -29.63
CA GLU A 2 -1.68 0.90 -30.91
C GLU A 2 -0.29 1.45 -30.58
N SER A 3 0.78 0.88 -31.13
CA SER A 3 2.14 1.17 -30.66
C SER A 3 3.05 1.65 -31.79
N LYS A 4 3.82 2.71 -31.51
CA LYS A 4 5.00 3.11 -32.27
C LYS A 4 6.30 2.73 -31.55
N SER A 5 6.26 1.82 -30.59
CA SER A 5 7.37 1.42 -29.73
C SER A 5 7.77 -0.02 -30.02
N ASP A 6 9.06 -0.31 -30.05
CA ASP A 6 9.61 -1.67 -30.19
C ASP A 6 9.35 -2.55 -28.92
N LYS A 7 8.93 -1.92 -27.80
CA LYS A 7 8.68 -2.63 -26.52
C LYS A 7 7.32 -3.29 -26.45
N PHE A 8 6.34 -2.77 -27.18
CA PHE A 8 4.95 -3.20 -27.16
C PHE A 8 4.41 -3.31 -28.57
N LYS A 9 3.47 -4.21 -28.77
CA LYS A 9 2.75 -4.39 -30.03
C LYS A 9 1.25 -4.22 -29.82
N GLU A 10 0.53 -4.02 -30.91
CA GLU A 10 -0.93 -4.03 -30.87
C GLU A 10 -1.47 -5.30 -30.22
N GLY A 11 -2.50 -5.15 -29.38
CA GLY A 11 -3.10 -6.25 -28.61
C GLY A 11 -2.38 -6.55 -27.28
N ASP A 12 -1.20 -5.98 -27.00
CA ASP A 12 -0.58 -6.16 -25.69
C ASP A 12 -1.44 -5.51 -24.59
N GLU A 13 -1.73 -6.27 -23.53
CA GLU A 13 -2.35 -5.74 -22.32
C GLU A 13 -1.26 -5.13 -21.43
N ILE A 14 -1.46 -3.87 -21.05
CA ILE A 14 -0.46 -3.08 -20.33
C ILE A 14 -1.05 -2.48 -19.06
N ILE A 15 -0.19 -2.16 -18.10
CA ILE A 15 -0.49 -1.42 -16.87
C ILE A 15 0.35 -0.15 -16.86
N GLN A 16 -0.31 0.96 -16.56
CA GLN A 16 0.33 2.23 -16.30
C GLN A 16 -0.03 2.68 -14.88
N THR A 17 0.98 2.95 -14.04
CA THR A 17 0.83 3.51 -12.70
C THR A 17 2.01 4.41 -12.39
N GLY A 18 1.81 5.50 -11.65
CA GLY A 18 2.87 6.44 -11.28
C GLY A 18 3.39 7.28 -12.45
N TRP A 19 4.67 7.62 -12.43
CA TRP A 19 5.36 8.45 -13.43
C TRP A 19 4.71 9.82 -13.64
N ARG A 20 3.96 10.29 -12.62
CA ARG A 20 3.21 11.55 -12.63
C ARG A 20 2.14 11.64 -13.74
N VAL A 21 1.69 10.51 -14.24
CA VAL A 21 0.54 10.43 -15.15
C VAL A 21 -0.73 10.69 -14.33
N GLY A 22 -1.52 11.66 -14.77
CA GLY A 22 -2.63 12.23 -14.01
C GLY A 22 -2.25 13.46 -13.16
N GLU A 23 -0.96 13.86 -13.15
CA GLU A 23 -0.46 15.04 -12.45
C GLU A 23 0.16 16.04 -13.43
N ILE A 24 1.24 15.64 -14.10
CA ILE A 24 1.94 16.45 -15.13
C ILE A 24 1.52 16.01 -16.53
N PHE A 25 1.35 14.71 -16.74
CA PHE A 25 0.88 14.14 -17.99
C PHE A 25 -0.61 13.85 -17.89
N TYR A 26 -1.31 13.77 -19.03
CA TYR A 26 -2.71 13.37 -19.06
C TYR A 26 -2.93 12.03 -18.38
N GLY A 27 -3.99 11.94 -17.57
CA GLY A 27 -4.32 10.76 -16.77
C GLY A 27 -5.10 9.70 -17.55
N GLY A 28 -5.59 8.71 -16.80
CA GLY A 28 -6.29 7.52 -17.33
C GLY A 28 -7.83 7.61 -17.29
N TYR A 29 -8.43 8.75 -16.97
CA TYR A 29 -9.89 8.91 -17.01
C TYR A 29 -10.38 9.18 -18.45
N SER A 30 -10.01 8.31 -19.35
CA SER A 30 -10.37 8.36 -20.77
C SER A 30 -10.29 6.97 -21.38
N GLN A 31 -11.11 6.71 -22.41
CA GLN A 31 -11.11 5.43 -23.13
C GLN A 31 -9.80 5.21 -23.90
N TYR A 32 -9.13 6.29 -24.30
CA TYR A 32 -7.86 6.26 -24.99
C TYR A 32 -6.86 7.21 -24.31
N ALA A 33 -5.62 6.79 -24.21
CA ALA A 33 -4.54 7.62 -23.67
C ALA A 33 -3.27 7.44 -24.50
N LYS A 34 -2.56 8.54 -24.74
CA LYS A 34 -1.21 8.50 -25.30
C LYS A 34 -0.21 8.56 -24.17
N VAL A 35 0.57 7.50 -23.99
CA VAL A 35 1.52 7.36 -22.89
C VAL A 35 2.89 6.98 -23.40
N ASP A 36 3.94 7.46 -22.74
CA ASP A 36 5.32 7.04 -23.03
C ASP A 36 5.48 5.54 -22.70
N SER A 37 6.00 4.78 -23.66
CA SER A 37 6.24 3.34 -23.49
C SER A 37 7.22 3.01 -22.35
N ASN A 38 8.03 3.96 -21.91
CA ASN A 38 8.92 3.81 -20.76
C ASN A 38 8.17 3.78 -19.42
N PHE A 39 6.91 4.20 -19.38
CA PHE A 39 6.07 4.19 -18.16
C PHE A 39 5.21 2.94 -18.02
N LEU A 40 5.26 2.06 -19.02
CA LEU A 40 4.36 0.91 -19.12
C LEU A 40 5.03 -0.40 -18.68
N VAL A 41 4.24 -1.26 -18.08
CA VAL A 41 4.59 -2.67 -17.85
C VAL A 41 3.58 -3.56 -18.56
N LYS A 42 4.00 -4.74 -19.02
CA LYS A 42 3.05 -5.76 -19.49
C LYS A 42 2.27 -6.28 -18.30
N LYS A 43 0.95 -6.37 -18.47
CA LYS A 43 0.09 -7.00 -17.46
C LYS A 43 0.48 -8.48 -17.35
N PRO A 44 0.71 -9.01 -16.12
CA PRO A 44 0.85 -10.44 -15.93
C PRO A 44 -0.34 -11.21 -16.52
N LYS A 45 -0.08 -12.34 -17.16
CA LYS A 45 -1.14 -13.13 -17.83
C LYS A 45 -2.14 -13.74 -16.84
N GLU A 46 -1.69 -13.94 -15.61
CA GLU A 46 -2.44 -14.58 -14.52
C GLU A 46 -3.51 -13.67 -13.90
N ILE A 47 -3.48 -12.37 -14.17
CA ILE A 47 -4.46 -11.43 -13.66
C ILE A 47 -5.26 -10.77 -14.78
N THR A 48 -6.55 -10.56 -14.53
CA THR A 48 -7.42 -9.83 -15.46
C THR A 48 -7.13 -8.31 -15.42
N PRO A 49 -7.53 -7.53 -16.44
CA PRO A 49 -7.46 -6.06 -16.38
C PRO A 49 -8.19 -5.48 -15.16
N ARG A 50 -9.35 -6.04 -14.80
CA ARG A 50 -10.09 -5.62 -13.60
C ARG A 50 -9.29 -5.87 -12.34
N GLN A 51 -8.68 -7.04 -12.18
CA GLN A 51 -7.82 -7.36 -11.03
C GLN A 51 -6.59 -6.44 -10.97
N ALA A 52 -6.00 -6.11 -12.11
CA ALA A 52 -4.91 -5.13 -12.14
C ALA A 52 -5.36 -3.76 -11.61
N MET A 53 -6.57 -3.32 -11.96
CA MET A 53 -7.12 -2.03 -11.47
C MET A 53 -7.59 -2.11 -10.00
N MET A 54 -8.00 -3.28 -9.51
CA MET A 54 -8.22 -3.49 -8.07
C MET A 54 -6.95 -3.21 -7.26
N LEU A 55 -5.79 -3.53 -7.80
CA LEU A 55 -4.49 -3.25 -7.19
C LEU A 55 -4.03 -1.81 -7.45
N GLY A 56 -3.86 -1.43 -8.69
CA GLY A 56 -3.38 -0.12 -9.10
C GLY A 56 -2.09 0.31 -8.38
N THR A 57 -1.95 1.60 -8.16
CA THR A 57 -0.83 2.18 -7.39
C THR A 57 -0.82 1.70 -5.94
N ALA A 58 -1.99 1.49 -5.32
CA ALA A 58 -2.07 1.06 -3.93
C ALA A 58 -1.52 -0.36 -3.73
N GLY A 59 -1.79 -1.30 -4.66
CA GLY A 59 -1.20 -2.64 -4.63
C GLY A 59 0.32 -2.59 -4.78
N LEU A 60 0.81 -1.80 -5.75
CA LEU A 60 2.25 -1.62 -5.94
C LEU A 60 2.92 -1.03 -4.69
N THR A 61 2.28 -0.10 -4.02
CA THR A 61 2.77 0.49 -2.76
C THR A 61 2.76 -0.54 -1.64
N ALA A 62 1.65 -1.26 -1.47
CA ALA A 62 1.49 -2.25 -0.41
C ALA A 62 2.53 -3.38 -0.47
N ILE A 63 2.79 -3.92 -1.67
CA ILE A 63 3.79 -4.98 -1.81
C ILE A 63 5.22 -4.46 -1.55
N GLN A 64 5.53 -3.22 -1.94
CA GLN A 64 6.82 -2.61 -1.61
C GLN A 64 6.97 -2.45 -0.09
N CYS A 65 5.93 -1.93 0.59
CA CYS A 65 5.92 -1.82 2.04
C CYS A 65 6.14 -3.18 2.71
N ALA A 66 5.37 -4.19 2.32
CA ALA A 66 5.45 -5.54 2.90
C ALA A 66 6.84 -6.16 2.71
N PHE A 67 7.42 -6.06 1.52
CA PHE A 67 8.75 -6.57 1.24
C PHE A 67 9.85 -5.80 1.99
N THR A 68 9.73 -4.49 2.09
CA THR A 68 10.66 -3.66 2.87
C THR A 68 10.58 -4.02 4.36
N THR A 69 9.39 -4.11 4.92
CA THR A 69 9.18 -4.40 6.34
C THR A 69 9.63 -5.81 6.72
N LYS A 70 9.32 -6.82 5.89
CA LYS A 70 9.62 -8.22 6.19
C LYS A 70 10.91 -8.69 5.56
N GLN A 71 10.97 -8.79 4.25
CA GLN A 71 12.08 -9.45 3.55
C GLN A 71 13.40 -8.69 3.72
N THR A 72 13.38 -7.34 3.64
CA THR A 72 14.60 -6.56 3.81
C THR A 72 15.12 -6.70 5.24
N ARG A 73 14.24 -6.70 6.26
CA ARG A 73 14.67 -6.91 7.65
C ARG A 73 15.26 -8.31 7.84
N GLU A 74 14.61 -9.35 7.33
CA GLU A 74 15.10 -10.73 7.42
C GLU A 74 16.49 -10.89 6.77
N ILE A 75 16.73 -10.24 5.63
CA ILE A 75 18.04 -10.23 4.98
C ILE A 75 19.07 -9.50 5.86
N LEU A 76 18.75 -8.33 6.39
CA LEU A 76 19.65 -7.54 7.25
C LEU A 76 19.99 -8.24 8.56
N LEU A 77 19.14 -9.12 9.05
CA LEU A 77 19.31 -9.87 10.29
C LEU A 77 19.63 -11.36 10.04
N LEU A 78 20.21 -11.69 8.89
CA LEU A 78 20.72 -13.03 8.56
C LEU A 78 19.65 -14.15 8.73
N GLY A 79 18.40 -13.83 8.42
CA GLY A 79 17.31 -14.80 8.43
C GLY A 79 16.44 -14.81 9.68
N GLU A 80 16.67 -13.91 10.65
CA GLU A 80 15.73 -13.76 11.78
C GLU A 80 14.34 -13.38 11.28
N LYS A 81 13.34 -14.18 11.65
CA LYS A 81 11.97 -14.03 11.17
C LYS A 81 11.32 -12.75 11.68
N VAL A 82 10.56 -12.12 10.80
CA VAL A 82 9.61 -11.06 11.15
C VAL A 82 8.28 -11.71 11.49
N ASN A 83 7.83 -11.56 12.74
CA ASN A 83 6.58 -12.18 13.22
C ASN A 83 5.47 -11.15 13.40
N ASP A 84 5.67 -10.12 14.20
CA ASP A 84 4.64 -9.17 14.59
C ASP A 84 4.77 -7.88 13.80
N VAL A 85 3.77 -7.53 13.02
CA VAL A 85 3.76 -6.32 12.19
C VAL A 85 2.49 -5.54 12.43
N ILE A 86 2.58 -4.21 12.49
CA ILE A 86 1.42 -3.33 12.53
C ILE A 86 1.24 -2.62 11.19
N VAL A 87 -0.01 -2.48 10.77
CA VAL A 87 -0.41 -1.71 9.58
C VAL A 87 -1.35 -0.60 10.01
N THR A 88 -0.96 0.67 9.80
CA THR A 88 -1.82 1.83 10.05
C THR A 88 -2.66 2.17 8.83
N GLY A 89 -3.82 2.80 9.04
CA GLY A 89 -4.77 3.05 7.96
C GLY A 89 -5.22 1.75 7.26
N ALA A 90 -5.31 0.67 8.03
CA ALA A 90 -5.49 -0.70 7.53
C ALA A 90 -6.74 -0.92 6.67
N SER A 91 -7.78 -0.10 6.83
CA SER A 91 -9.00 -0.16 6.02
C SER A 91 -8.93 0.63 4.71
N GLY A 92 -7.83 1.34 4.47
CA GLY A 92 -7.59 2.08 3.23
C GLY A 92 -7.08 1.19 2.10
N GLY A 93 -6.94 1.80 0.91
CA GLY A 93 -6.54 1.06 -0.30
C GLY A 93 -5.18 0.39 -0.20
N VAL A 94 -4.17 1.05 0.38
CA VAL A 94 -2.84 0.45 0.61
C VAL A 94 -2.86 -0.47 1.81
N GLY A 95 -3.44 -0.01 2.93
CA GLY A 95 -3.41 -0.74 4.20
C GLY A 95 -4.06 -2.12 4.11
N SER A 96 -5.24 -2.23 3.48
CA SER A 96 -5.95 -3.51 3.35
C SER A 96 -5.16 -4.54 2.52
N ILE A 97 -4.53 -4.11 1.45
CA ILE A 97 -3.66 -4.97 0.64
C ILE A 97 -2.39 -5.34 1.40
N ALA A 98 -1.81 -4.41 2.17
CA ALA A 98 -0.64 -4.69 3.00
C ALA A 98 -0.94 -5.72 4.10
N VAL A 99 -2.11 -5.62 4.75
CA VAL A 99 -2.59 -6.65 5.72
C VAL A 99 -2.62 -8.02 5.06
N MET A 100 -3.27 -8.13 3.89
CA MET A 100 -3.38 -9.38 3.15
C MET A 100 -2.02 -9.97 2.79
N ILE A 101 -1.13 -9.17 2.21
CA ILE A 101 0.20 -9.62 1.78
C ILE A 101 1.03 -10.07 2.97
N LEU A 102 1.11 -9.28 4.05
CA LEU A 102 1.88 -9.60 5.24
C LEU A 102 1.37 -10.86 5.94
N SER A 103 0.06 -11.02 6.03
CA SER A 103 -0.56 -12.25 6.56
C SER A 103 -0.20 -13.46 5.70
N LYS A 104 -0.29 -13.34 4.37
CA LYS A 104 0.10 -14.42 3.44
C LYS A 104 1.59 -14.76 3.54
N LEU A 105 2.42 -13.79 3.88
CA LEU A 105 3.86 -13.98 4.16
C LEU A 105 4.12 -14.55 5.57
N GLY A 106 3.10 -14.89 6.36
CA GLY A 106 3.20 -15.53 7.66
C GLY A 106 3.39 -14.59 8.85
N CYS A 107 3.14 -13.28 8.69
CA CYS A 107 3.20 -12.33 9.81
C CYS A 107 1.92 -12.37 10.66
N ASN A 108 2.05 -12.13 11.95
CA ASN A 108 0.97 -11.76 12.85
C ASN A 108 0.64 -10.28 12.65
N VAL A 109 -0.37 -9.98 11.86
CA VAL A 109 -0.69 -8.60 11.52
C VAL A 109 -1.65 -7.98 12.54
N THR A 110 -1.26 -6.85 13.11
CA THR A 110 -2.15 -5.95 13.86
C THR A 110 -2.60 -4.84 12.93
N ALA A 111 -3.89 -4.74 12.68
CA ALA A 111 -4.48 -3.72 11.81
C ALA A 111 -5.00 -2.54 12.65
N ALA A 112 -4.44 -1.34 12.45
CA ALA A 112 -4.90 -0.11 13.10
C ALA A 112 -5.83 0.67 12.17
N THR A 113 -7.06 0.96 12.62
CA THR A 113 -8.10 1.60 11.82
C THR A 113 -8.97 2.54 12.64
N THR A 114 -9.54 3.57 12.00
CA THR A 114 -10.59 4.43 12.57
C THR A 114 -12.00 3.90 12.29
N LYS A 115 -12.15 2.88 11.44
CA LYS A 115 -13.44 2.42 10.91
C LYS A 115 -13.90 1.11 11.57
N PRO A 116 -15.23 0.91 11.74
CA PRO A 116 -15.79 -0.30 12.34
C PRO A 116 -15.87 -1.44 11.31
N ASN A 117 -14.74 -1.90 10.81
CA ASN A 117 -14.64 -2.95 9.79
C ASN A 117 -13.73 -4.11 10.21
N GLU A 118 -13.79 -4.46 11.49
CA GLU A 118 -12.94 -5.50 12.08
C GLU A 118 -13.08 -6.85 11.37
N GLU A 119 -14.31 -7.29 11.09
CA GLU A 119 -14.56 -8.57 10.40
C GLU A 119 -13.89 -8.62 9.03
N TYR A 120 -13.98 -7.53 8.26
CA TYR A 120 -13.30 -7.42 6.98
C TYR A 120 -11.78 -7.53 7.14
N LEU A 121 -11.19 -6.79 8.07
CA LEU A 121 -9.74 -6.83 8.30
C LEU A 121 -9.27 -8.22 8.78
N LYS A 122 -10.05 -8.89 9.62
CA LYS A 122 -9.80 -10.28 10.01
C LYS A 122 -9.89 -11.23 8.82
N SER A 123 -10.85 -11.04 7.92
CA SER A 123 -10.95 -11.85 6.69
C SER A 123 -9.76 -11.69 5.76
N LEU A 124 -9.07 -10.52 5.79
CA LEU A 124 -7.82 -10.28 5.09
C LEU A 124 -6.60 -10.91 5.78
N GLY A 125 -6.77 -11.49 6.98
CA GLY A 125 -5.74 -12.15 7.75
C GLY A 125 -5.16 -11.33 8.90
N ALA A 126 -5.77 -10.21 9.29
CA ALA A 126 -5.37 -9.50 10.50
C ALA A 126 -5.64 -10.37 11.73
N LYS A 127 -4.61 -10.60 12.56
CA LYS A 127 -4.73 -11.31 13.82
C LYS A 127 -5.40 -10.46 14.90
N ASN A 128 -5.04 -9.17 14.93
CA ASN A 128 -5.59 -8.19 15.86
C ASN A 128 -6.07 -6.96 15.09
N VAL A 129 -7.10 -6.31 15.61
CA VAL A 129 -7.59 -5.03 15.12
C VAL A 129 -7.64 -4.06 16.30
N ILE A 130 -7.05 -2.88 16.14
CA ILE A 130 -7.02 -1.83 17.16
C ILE A 130 -7.52 -0.51 16.59
N LYS A 131 -7.96 0.38 17.47
CA LYS A 131 -8.37 1.74 17.08
C LYS A 131 -7.13 2.59 16.83
N SER A 132 -7.05 3.28 15.69
CA SER A 132 -5.96 4.22 15.41
C SER A 132 -5.91 5.39 16.41
N SER A 133 -7.04 5.76 17.02
CA SER A 133 -7.09 6.77 18.08
C SER A 133 -6.20 6.46 19.28
N ASP A 134 -5.96 5.18 19.57
CA ASP A 134 -5.13 4.76 20.69
C ASP A 134 -3.65 5.11 20.46
N LEU A 135 -3.27 5.32 19.19
CA LEU A 135 -1.95 5.71 18.73
C LEU A 135 -1.82 7.21 18.43
N ASP A 136 -2.95 7.92 18.31
CA ASP A 136 -2.96 9.36 17.95
C ASP A 136 -2.82 10.24 19.18
N LYS A 137 -1.64 10.21 19.78
CA LYS A 137 -1.26 10.98 20.95
C LYS A 137 0.21 11.37 20.86
N GLU A 138 0.66 12.25 21.72
CA GLU A 138 2.09 12.59 21.83
C GLU A 138 2.91 11.33 22.13
N ALA A 139 3.94 11.11 21.33
CA ALA A 139 4.80 9.94 21.46
C ALA A 139 5.79 10.11 22.60
N ARG A 140 5.98 9.06 23.40
CA ARG A 140 7.10 8.97 24.34
C ARG A 140 8.42 8.85 23.57
N PRO A 141 9.57 9.17 24.17
CA PRO A 141 10.86 8.93 23.53
C PRO A 141 11.10 7.48 23.14
N LEU A 142 10.64 6.54 23.99
CA LEU A 142 10.61 5.10 23.77
C LEU A 142 9.43 4.48 24.55
N ASP A 143 8.87 3.42 24.02
CA ASP A 143 7.86 2.61 24.68
C ASP A 143 8.21 1.10 24.53
N LYS A 144 7.33 0.19 25.00
CA LYS A 144 7.55 -1.24 24.89
C LYS A 144 7.66 -1.67 23.41
N GLY A 145 8.72 -2.38 23.05
CA GLY A 145 8.89 -2.97 21.73
C GLY A 145 7.86 -4.10 21.48
N LEU A 146 6.90 -3.85 20.65
CA LEU A 146 5.80 -4.78 20.35
C LEU A 146 5.92 -5.39 18.95
N TYR A 147 6.40 -4.63 17.98
CA TYR A 147 6.37 -5.00 16.57
C TYR A 147 7.77 -5.13 15.98
N ASP A 148 7.96 -6.15 15.15
CA ASP A 148 9.19 -6.32 14.37
C ASP A 148 9.27 -5.32 13.21
N GLY A 149 8.13 -4.80 12.78
CA GLY A 149 8.04 -3.81 11.73
C GLY A 149 6.66 -3.20 11.59
N ALA A 150 6.55 -2.20 10.72
CA ALA A 150 5.30 -1.52 10.45
C ALA A 150 5.16 -1.10 8.98
N VAL A 151 3.92 -1.03 8.53
CA VAL A 151 3.52 -0.32 7.32
C VAL A 151 2.68 0.89 7.74
N ASP A 152 3.17 2.10 7.46
CA ASP A 152 2.46 3.31 7.80
C ASP A 152 1.93 4.04 6.56
N THR A 153 0.62 4.28 6.57
CA THR A 153 -0.10 5.03 5.52
C THR A 153 -0.66 6.37 6.02
N VAL A 154 -0.39 6.72 7.28
CA VAL A 154 -1.12 7.77 7.99
C VAL A 154 -0.23 8.96 8.34
N GLY A 155 1.00 8.72 8.76
CA GLY A 155 1.91 9.77 9.21
C GLY A 155 1.55 10.34 10.59
N GLY A 156 2.01 11.54 10.88
CA GLY A 156 1.66 12.31 12.07
C GLY A 156 2.05 11.64 13.39
N ASN A 157 1.22 11.88 14.41
CA ASN A 157 1.41 11.30 15.75
C ASN A 157 1.35 9.78 15.73
N ILE A 158 0.54 9.20 14.86
CA ILE A 158 0.40 7.74 14.73
C ILE A 158 1.74 7.13 14.33
N LEU A 159 2.39 7.66 13.29
CA LEU A 159 3.73 7.21 12.89
C LEU A 159 4.76 7.43 14.00
N ALA A 160 4.72 8.59 14.67
CA ALA A 160 5.62 8.89 15.78
C ALA A 160 5.48 7.85 16.92
N ASN A 161 4.24 7.49 17.28
CA ASN A 161 3.99 6.44 18.28
C ASN A 161 4.45 5.06 17.83
N ILE A 162 4.16 4.67 16.58
CA ILE A 162 4.61 3.38 16.03
C ILE A 162 6.12 3.23 16.15
N LEU A 163 6.89 4.26 15.81
CA LEU A 163 8.36 4.22 15.92
C LEU A 163 8.84 3.84 17.33
N THR A 164 8.15 4.29 18.38
CA THR A 164 8.51 3.98 19.77
C THR A 164 8.20 2.54 20.17
N HIS A 165 7.27 1.88 19.46
CA HIS A 165 6.84 0.50 19.71
C HIS A 165 7.56 -0.55 18.86
N ILE A 166 8.52 -0.13 18.03
CA ILE A 166 9.30 -1.06 17.20
C ILE A 166 10.38 -1.74 18.03
N LYS A 167 10.53 -3.05 17.87
CA LYS A 167 11.58 -3.89 18.45
C LYS A 167 12.96 -3.54 17.84
N PRO A 168 14.08 -3.96 18.46
CA PRO A 168 15.41 -3.71 17.91
C PRO A 168 15.54 -4.12 16.43
N SER A 169 16.21 -3.27 15.65
CA SER A 169 16.46 -3.44 14.21
C SER A 169 15.21 -3.52 13.32
N GLY A 170 14.02 -3.19 13.86
CA GLY A 170 12.78 -3.22 13.08
C GLY A 170 12.73 -2.14 12.00
N ILE A 171 11.87 -2.36 11.01
CA ILE A 171 11.70 -1.44 9.85
C ILE A 171 10.27 -0.94 9.80
N VAL A 172 10.11 0.38 9.69
CA VAL A 172 8.85 1.05 9.41
C VAL A 172 8.85 1.52 7.96
N ALA A 173 8.02 0.94 7.12
CA ALA A 173 7.80 1.36 5.75
C ALA A 173 6.70 2.44 5.71
N ALA A 174 7.08 3.69 5.49
CA ALA A 174 6.16 4.83 5.44
C ALA A 174 5.84 5.19 3.99
N CYS A 175 4.56 5.22 3.64
CA CYS A 175 4.09 5.47 2.27
C CYS A 175 2.94 6.48 2.18
N GLY A 176 2.46 7.00 3.30
CA GLY A 176 1.31 7.92 3.29
C GLY A 176 1.36 8.95 4.42
N ASN A 177 0.47 9.92 4.30
CA ASN A 177 0.37 11.07 5.20
C ASN A 177 -1.09 11.49 5.43
N ALA A 178 -2.00 10.50 5.48
CA ALA A 178 -3.45 10.75 5.55
C ALA A 178 -3.88 11.58 6.78
N SER A 179 -3.11 11.55 7.88
CA SER A 179 -3.33 12.41 9.05
C SER A 179 -2.46 13.66 9.00
N SER A 180 -1.15 13.52 8.77
CA SER A 180 -0.23 14.65 8.75
C SER A 180 1.07 14.35 8.01
N ILE A 181 1.64 15.39 7.38
CA ILE A 181 3.01 15.37 6.82
C ILE A 181 4.09 15.57 7.88
N LYS A 182 3.72 16.02 9.08
CA LYS A 182 4.69 16.30 10.18
C LYS A 182 4.97 15.01 10.92
N LEU A 183 6.21 14.83 11.34
CA LEU A 183 6.67 13.74 12.18
C LEU A 183 7.36 14.29 13.42
N ASN A 184 6.64 14.34 14.53
CA ASN A 184 7.17 14.78 15.82
C ASN A 184 7.68 13.56 16.60
N THR A 185 8.97 13.27 16.49
CA THR A 185 9.61 12.13 17.15
C THR A 185 10.98 12.52 17.72
N THR A 186 11.60 11.62 18.47
CA THR A 186 12.95 11.77 18.98
C THR A 186 13.91 10.84 18.26
N VAL A 187 15.21 11.01 18.47
CA VAL A 187 16.22 10.09 17.90
C VAL A 187 16.30 8.76 18.65
N MET A 188 15.60 8.61 19.78
CA MET A 188 15.73 7.45 20.68
C MET A 188 15.40 6.11 20.02
N PRO A 189 14.31 5.94 19.24
CA PRO A 189 14.06 4.68 18.55
C PRO A 189 15.20 4.29 17.61
N PHE A 190 15.81 5.27 16.97
CA PHE A 190 16.87 5.05 15.97
C PHE A 190 18.19 4.66 16.63
N ILE A 191 18.66 5.41 17.67
CA ILE A 191 19.97 5.16 18.27
C ILE A 191 19.96 4.01 19.28
N ILE A 192 18.87 3.80 20.03
CA ILE A 192 18.79 2.76 21.07
C ILE A 192 18.37 1.40 20.49
N ARG A 193 17.50 1.40 19.49
CA ARG A 193 16.97 0.14 18.90
C ARG A 193 17.38 -0.06 17.45
N GLY A 194 18.09 0.85 16.82
CA GLY A 194 18.45 0.74 15.40
C GLY A 194 17.23 0.66 14.48
N VAL A 195 16.10 1.25 14.88
CA VAL A 195 14.88 1.30 14.07
C VAL A 195 15.18 2.03 12.76
N LYS A 196 14.61 1.53 11.67
CA LYS A 196 14.75 2.15 10.35
C LYS A 196 13.40 2.69 9.91
N LEU A 197 13.32 3.99 9.62
CA LEU A 197 12.21 4.61 8.93
C LEU A 197 12.52 4.67 7.44
N TRP A 198 11.78 3.93 6.64
CA TRP A 198 12.03 3.76 5.21
C TRP A 198 10.88 4.32 4.39
N GLY A 199 11.13 5.39 3.64
CA GLY A 199 10.15 5.97 2.71
C GLY A 199 9.92 5.06 1.50
N ILE A 200 8.67 4.88 1.12
CA ILE A 200 8.27 4.06 -0.05
C ILE A 200 7.76 4.99 -1.14
N ASP A 201 8.56 5.19 -2.17
CA ASP A 201 8.14 5.84 -3.41
C ASP A 201 7.50 4.81 -4.35
N SER A 202 6.25 5.04 -4.74
CA SER A 202 5.53 4.24 -5.73
C SER A 202 5.40 4.94 -7.09
N VAL A 203 5.84 6.18 -7.19
CA VAL A 203 5.75 7.01 -8.40
C VAL A 203 6.90 6.72 -9.37
N SER A 204 8.13 6.72 -8.86
CA SER A 204 9.37 6.65 -9.66
C SER A 204 10.04 5.27 -9.65
N VAL A 205 9.30 4.23 -9.27
CA VAL A 205 9.82 2.84 -9.24
C VAL A 205 10.24 2.38 -10.63
N SER A 206 11.47 1.88 -10.77
CA SER A 206 12.01 1.43 -12.06
C SER A 206 11.14 0.34 -12.70
N ILE A 207 11.09 0.30 -14.02
CA ILE A 207 10.31 -0.70 -14.77
C ILE A 207 10.73 -2.13 -14.41
N LYS A 208 12.02 -2.39 -14.23
CA LYS A 208 12.50 -3.71 -13.79
C LYS A 208 11.87 -4.13 -12.46
N ARG A 209 11.85 -3.23 -11.47
CA ARG A 209 11.24 -3.50 -10.16
C ARG A 209 9.72 -3.61 -10.25
N ARG A 210 9.05 -2.78 -11.08
CA ARG A 210 7.60 -2.89 -11.31
C ARG A 210 7.22 -4.25 -11.88
N ASN A 211 7.91 -4.70 -12.92
CA ASN A 211 7.65 -6.02 -13.53
C ASN A 211 7.77 -7.14 -12.49
N PHE A 212 8.82 -7.13 -11.66
CA PHE A 212 8.98 -8.09 -10.58
C PHE A 212 7.82 -8.04 -9.59
N LEU A 213 7.48 -6.85 -9.09
CA LEU A 213 6.43 -6.68 -8.08
C LEU A 213 5.04 -7.07 -8.62
N TRP A 214 4.72 -6.72 -9.86
CA TRP A 214 3.47 -7.14 -10.50
C TRP A 214 3.38 -8.65 -10.66
N GLY A 215 4.47 -9.32 -10.97
CA GLY A 215 4.53 -10.79 -11.03
C GLY A 215 4.32 -11.47 -9.67
N GLU A 216 4.77 -10.84 -8.58
CA GLU A 216 4.60 -11.39 -7.23
C GLU A 216 3.19 -11.18 -6.65
N MET A 217 2.48 -10.13 -7.08
CA MET A 217 1.15 -9.80 -6.55
C MET A 217 0.15 -10.93 -6.73
N ASN A 218 0.17 -11.61 -7.88
CA ASN A 218 -0.75 -12.72 -8.14
C ASN A 218 -0.63 -13.87 -7.14
N LYS A 219 0.55 -14.07 -6.57
CA LYS A 219 0.83 -15.13 -5.58
C LYS A 219 0.39 -14.75 -4.16
N LEU A 220 0.30 -13.45 -3.87
CA LEU A 220 0.17 -12.90 -2.53
C LEU A 220 -1.20 -12.28 -2.26
N VAL A 221 -1.99 -12.01 -3.30
CA VAL A 221 -3.30 -11.36 -3.19
C VAL A 221 -4.42 -12.34 -3.47
N ASP A 222 -5.36 -12.45 -2.55
CA ASP A 222 -6.65 -13.11 -2.79
C ASP A 222 -7.62 -12.08 -3.39
N PHE A 223 -7.84 -12.17 -4.70
CA PHE A 223 -8.71 -11.25 -5.43
C PHE A 223 -10.18 -11.38 -5.04
N ASN A 224 -10.63 -12.55 -4.58
CA ASN A 224 -12.02 -12.74 -4.14
C ASN A 224 -12.28 -12.00 -2.82
N LEU A 225 -11.31 -12.01 -1.92
CA LEU A 225 -11.38 -11.22 -0.68
C LEU A 225 -11.27 -9.72 -0.96
N LEU A 226 -10.33 -9.33 -1.82
CA LEU A 226 -10.13 -7.92 -2.18
C LEU A 226 -11.38 -7.34 -2.85
N ASP A 227 -12.05 -8.10 -3.70
CA ASP A 227 -13.25 -7.67 -4.43
C ASP A 227 -14.39 -7.22 -3.51
N LYS A 228 -14.50 -7.78 -2.31
CA LYS A 228 -15.49 -7.37 -1.31
C LYS A 228 -15.39 -5.90 -0.89
N SER A 229 -14.24 -5.27 -1.11
CA SER A 229 -14.00 -3.85 -0.81
C SER A 229 -13.96 -2.96 -2.06
N ILE A 230 -14.23 -3.53 -3.24
CA ILE A 230 -14.19 -2.79 -4.49
C ILE A 230 -15.58 -2.28 -4.85
N LYS A 231 -15.65 -1.00 -5.15
CA LYS A 231 -16.83 -0.38 -5.76
C LYS A 231 -16.52 0.01 -7.19
N GLU A 232 -17.22 -0.59 -8.14
CA GLU A 232 -17.10 -0.24 -9.54
C GLU A 232 -18.12 0.83 -9.91
N ILE A 233 -17.64 1.94 -10.45
CA ILE A 233 -18.45 3.11 -10.83
C ILE A 233 -18.14 3.55 -12.26
N SER A 234 -19.07 4.29 -12.87
CA SER A 234 -18.82 4.99 -14.13
C SER A 234 -18.01 6.27 -13.90
N LEU A 235 -17.49 6.85 -14.99
CA LEU A 235 -16.77 8.12 -14.92
C LEU A 235 -17.66 9.26 -14.38
N ASN A 236 -18.94 9.30 -14.75
CA ASN A 236 -19.87 10.32 -14.28
C ASN A 236 -20.11 10.24 -12.76
N GLN A 237 -20.18 9.03 -12.20
CA GLN A 237 -20.36 8.83 -10.76
C GLN A 237 -19.14 9.26 -9.93
N LEU A 238 -17.97 9.39 -10.56
CA LEU A 238 -16.74 9.81 -9.87
C LEU A 238 -16.90 11.22 -9.25
N LEU A 239 -17.63 12.12 -9.91
CA LEU A 239 -17.86 13.49 -9.42
C LEU A 239 -18.62 13.51 -8.10
N ASP A 240 -19.52 12.55 -7.87
CA ASP A 240 -20.30 12.42 -6.64
C ASP A 240 -19.52 11.71 -5.51
N GLU A 241 -18.62 10.81 -5.88
CA GLU A 241 -17.85 10.03 -4.92
C GLU A 241 -16.55 10.73 -4.47
N TYR A 242 -15.98 11.58 -5.32
CA TYR A 242 -14.71 12.26 -5.03
C TYR A 242 -14.74 13.14 -3.76
N PRO A 243 -15.79 13.97 -3.51
CA PRO A 243 -15.89 14.73 -2.26
C PRO A 243 -15.91 13.84 -1.02
N LYS A 244 -16.60 12.69 -1.06
CA LYS A 244 -16.64 11.72 0.04
C LYS A 244 -15.27 11.11 0.33
N MET A 245 -14.45 10.91 -0.72
CA MET A 245 -13.08 10.44 -0.57
C MET A 245 -12.21 11.47 0.15
N LEU A 246 -12.32 12.75 -0.21
CA LEU A 246 -11.59 13.84 0.44
C LEU A 246 -11.96 13.98 1.92
N GLU A 247 -13.22 13.75 2.26
CA GLU A 247 -13.71 13.78 3.62
C GLU A 247 -13.39 12.50 4.44
N GLY A 248 -12.65 11.55 3.86
CA GLY A 248 -12.33 10.28 4.52
C GLY A 248 -13.53 9.35 4.77
N LYS A 249 -14.70 9.64 4.18
CA LYS A 249 -15.94 8.89 4.35
C LYS A 249 -16.03 7.59 3.56
N THR A 250 -15.00 7.31 2.74
CA THR A 250 -14.96 6.10 1.91
C THR A 250 -14.09 5.01 2.53
N SER A 251 -14.32 3.76 2.16
CA SER A 251 -13.47 2.61 2.50
C SER A 251 -13.22 1.76 1.26
N GLY A 252 -12.16 0.96 1.30
CA GLY A 252 -11.80 0.12 0.16
C GLY A 252 -11.28 0.93 -1.03
N ARG A 253 -11.71 0.57 -2.23
CA ARG A 253 -11.25 1.15 -3.50
C ARG A 253 -12.37 1.32 -4.50
N TYR A 254 -12.20 2.30 -5.38
CA TYR A 254 -13.05 2.50 -6.55
C TYR A 254 -12.33 2.05 -7.81
N ILE A 255 -13.04 1.33 -8.68
CA ILE A 255 -12.63 1.08 -10.07
C ILE A 255 -13.55 1.90 -10.97
N ILE A 256 -12.95 2.67 -11.87
CA ILE A 256 -13.70 3.43 -12.87
C ILE A 256 -13.84 2.57 -14.12
N ASN A 257 -15.07 2.22 -14.45
CA ASN A 257 -15.37 1.55 -15.71
C ASN A 257 -15.72 2.59 -16.77
N LEU A 258 -14.83 2.78 -17.71
CA LEU A 258 -14.96 3.80 -18.78
C LEU A 258 -15.94 3.41 -19.89
N ASN A 259 -16.45 2.17 -19.87
CA ASN A 259 -17.43 1.65 -20.83
C ASN A 259 -18.84 1.58 -20.24
N LYS A 260 -19.04 2.12 -19.03
CA LYS A 260 -20.32 2.03 -18.29
C LYS A 260 -21.03 3.37 -18.23
#